data_a451e9056343106b9ce803b457119688
#
_entry.id   a451e9056343106b9ce803b457119688
#
_cell.length_a   1.000
_cell.length_b   1.000
_cell.length_c   1.000
_cell.angle_alpha   90.00
_cell.angle_beta   90.00
_cell.angle_gamma   90.00
#
_symmetry.space_group_name_H-M   'P 1'
#
loop_
_entity.id
_entity.type
_entity.pdbx_description
1 polymer ?
#
loop_
_entity_poly.entity_id
_entity_poly.type
_entity_poly.pdbx_seq_one_letter_code
_entity_poly.pdbx_strand_id
1 'polypeptide(L)'
;MSFLTSMFKTEKPVIGMLHLRPLPGDPLYYPGGSVSQVVEAAKRDLEALQRGGVDGILITNELSMPYEQHVSPSTLASMGYVIGALSHDLSTPWGAEAIYDGDATIELCAAVDAQFTRCNFCGAWAGDL
;
A
#
# COMPACT_ATOMS: atom_id res chain seq x y z
N MET A 1 11.64 -11.81 -22.29
CA MET A 1 11.80 -10.78 -21.23
C MET A 1 10.96 -11.21 -20.04
N SER A 2 11.54 -11.20 -18.85
CA SER A 2 10.79 -11.58 -17.64
C SER A 2 9.78 -10.50 -17.28
N PHE A 3 8.75 -10.89 -16.55
CA PHE A 3 7.78 -9.95 -15.97
C PHE A 3 8.48 -8.84 -15.16
N LEU A 4 9.47 -9.19 -14.36
CA LEU A 4 10.23 -8.23 -13.56
C LEU A 4 10.93 -7.19 -14.42
N THR A 5 11.65 -7.63 -15.46
CA THR A 5 12.34 -6.73 -16.37
C THR A 5 11.37 -5.84 -17.14
N SER A 6 10.21 -6.37 -17.51
CA SER A 6 9.18 -5.58 -18.19
C SER A 6 8.65 -4.46 -17.30
N MET A 7 8.33 -4.75 -16.04
CA MET A 7 7.75 -3.79 -15.11
C MET A 7 8.79 -2.86 -14.47
N PHE A 8 9.86 -3.42 -13.92
CA PHE A 8 10.80 -2.69 -13.07
C PHE A 8 12.10 -2.29 -13.79
N LYS A 9 12.28 -2.69 -15.05
CA LYS A 9 13.49 -2.43 -15.86
C LYS A 9 14.77 -3.09 -15.30
N THR A 10 14.64 -4.00 -14.37
CA THR A 10 15.72 -4.80 -13.77
C THR A 10 15.23 -6.21 -13.47
N GLU A 11 16.15 -7.16 -13.39
CA GLU A 11 15.84 -8.55 -13.03
C GLU A 11 15.74 -8.77 -11.51
N LYS A 12 16.29 -7.86 -10.73
CA LYS A 12 16.33 -7.93 -9.26
C LYS A 12 15.83 -6.61 -8.67
N PRO A 13 14.52 -6.32 -8.77
CA PRO A 13 14.00 -5.05 -8.30
C PRO A 13 14.05 -4.94 -6.77
N VAL A 14 14.42 -3.77 -6.30
CA VAL A 14 14.29 -3.37 -4.90
C VAL A 14 12.95 -2.67 -4.73
N ILE A 15 12.06 -3.28 -3.96
CA ILE A 15 10.74 -2.73 -3.65
C ILE A 15 10.80 -2.00 -2.31
N GLY A 16 10.62 -0.70 -2.33
CA GLY A 16 10.52 0.12 -1.14
C GLY A 16 9.15 -0.02 -0.49
N MET A 17 9.11 -0.14 0.83
CA MET A 17 7.86 -0.23 1.58
C MET A 17 7.44 1.16 2.06
N LEU A 18 6.27 1.60 1.64
CA LEU A 18 5.64 2.82 2.14
C LEU A 18 4.54 2.43 3.13
N HIS A 19 4.87 2.46 4.40
CA HIS A 19 3.95 2.13 5.49
C HIS A 19 3.15 3.37 5.89
N LEU A 20 1.84 3.35 5.66
CA LEU A 20 0.98 4.46 6.07
C LEU A 20 0.93 4.59 7.59
N ARG A 21 0.87 5.81 8.08
CA ARG A 21 0.55 6.09 9.48
C ARG A 21 -0.84 5.55 9.81
N PRO A 22 -1.15 5.34 11.11
CA PRO A 22 -2.47 4.86 11.50
C PRO A 22 -3.59 5.65 10.84
N LEU A 23 -4.60 4.93 10.36
CA LEU A 23 -5.73 5.49 9.63
C LEU A 23 -6.93 5.74 10.57
N PRO A 24 -7.89 6.57 10.19
CA PRO A 24 -9.13 6.75 10.96
C PRO A 24 -9.80 5.42 11.28
N GLY A 25 -10.05 5.18 12.55
CA GLY A 25 -10.59 3.91 13.05
C GLY A 25 -9.55 2.93 13.59
N ASP A 26 -8.27 3.12 13.25
CA ASP A 26 -7.21 2.29 13.82
C ASP A 26 -6.99 2.57 15.32
N PRO A 27 -6.66 1.54 16.12
CA PRO A 27 -6.38 1.74 17.54
C PRO A 27 -5.25 2.73 17.84
N LEU A 28 -4.27 2.83 16.93
CA LEU A 28 -3.13 3.72 17.07
C LEU A 28 -3.35 5.10 16.41
N TYR A 29 -4.55 5.34 15.86
CA TYR A 29 -4.85 6.64 15.27
C TYR A 29 -4.86 7.74 16.34
N TYR A 30 -4.12 8.82 16.07
CA TYR A 30 -3.96 9.90 17.05
C TYR A 30 -5.28 10.67 17.23
N PRO A 31 -5.80 10.78 18.47
CA PRO A 31 -6.98 11.60 18.73
C PRO A 31 -6.76 13.06 18.31
N GLY A 32 -7.65 13.60 17.49
CA GLY A 32 -7.50 14.92 16.90
C GLY A 32 -6.58 14.98 15.67
N GLY A 33 -6.07 13.82 15.21
CA GLY A 33 -5.35 13.70 13.94
C GLY A 33 -6.25 13.89 12.73
N SER A 34 -5.65 14.03 11.57
CA SER A 34 -6.36 14.15 10.30
C SER A 34 -5.74 13.27 9.22
N VAL A 35 -6.55 12.86 8.24
CA VAL A 35 -6.06 12.12 7.07
C VAL A 35 -5.03 12.95 6.29
N SER A 36 -5.14 14.27 6.32
CA SER A 36 -4.14 15.17 5.72
C SER A 36 -2.74 14.96 6.30
N GLN A 37 -2.63 14.74 7.62
CA GLN A 37 -1.35 14.43 8.25
C GLN A 37 -0.79 13.09 7.79
N VAL A 38 -1.65 12.10 7.55
CA VAL A 38 -1.24 10.81 6.97
C VAL A 38 -0.71 11.01 5.55
N VAL A 39 -1.40 11.80 4.73
CA VAL A 39 -0.96 12.15 3.37
C VAL A 39 0.40 12.84 3.40
N GLU A 40 0.58 13.85 4.25
CA GLU A 40 1.86 14.58 4.34
C GLU A 40 3.02 13.67 4.79
N ALA A 41 2.77 12.76 5.73
CA ALA A 41 3.77 11.78 6.13
C ALA A 41 4.11 10.84 4.97
N ALA A 42 3.09 10.32 4.28
CA ALA A 42 3.28 9.44 3.14
C ALA A 42 4.03 10.12 1.98
N LYS A 43 3.77 11.39 1.71
CA LYS A 43 4.53 12.16 0.69
C LYS A 43 6.01 12.26 1.02
N ARG A 44 6.36 12.53 2.28
CA ARG A 44 7.77 12.59 2.71
C ARG A 44 8.46 11.22 2.56
N ASP A 45 7.77 10.15 2.95
CA ASP A 45 8.30 8.80 2.82
C ASP A 45 8.45 8.40 1.34
N LEU A 46 7.47 8.73 0.51
CA LEU A 46 7.53 8.53 -0.94
C LEU A 46 8.73 9.24 -1.57
N GLU A 47 8.91 10.51 -1.26
CA GLU A 47 10.04 11.30 -1.76
C GLU A 47 11.38 10.65 -1.36
N ALA A 48 11.50 10.24 -0.10
CA ALA A 48 12.72 9.60 0.40
C ALA A 48 13.02 8.28 -0.32
N LEU A 49 12.00 7.43 -0.52
CA LEU A 49 12.13 6.16 -1.23
C LEU A 49 12.57 6.37 -2.69
N GLN A 50 11.90 7.28 -3.40
CA GLN A 50 12.23 7.57 -4.80
C GLN A 50 13.62 8.20 -4.96
N ARG A 51 14.00 9.11 -4.09
CA ARG A 51 15.36 9.67 -4.05
C ARG A 51 16.41 8.62 -3.71
N GLY A 52 16.07 7.61 -2.90
CA GLY A 52 16.90 6.46 -2.60
C GLY A 52 17.11 5.50 -3.77
N GLY A 53 16.33 5.64 -4.84
CA GLY A 53 16.49 4.87 -6.08
C GLY A 53 15.87 3.48 -6.03
N VAL A 54 14.78 3.29 -5.28
CA VAL A 54 14.02 2.02 -5.33
C VAL A 54 13.41 1.80 -6.71
N ASP A 55 13.28 0.55 -7.12
CA ASP A 55 12.74 0.18 -8.43
C ASP A 55 11.21 0.10 -8.45
N GLY A 56 10.61 -0.05 -7.29
CA GLY A 56 9.16 -0.05 -7.10
C GLY A 56 8.79 0.28 -5.67
N ILE A 57 7.51 0.56 -5.43
CA ILE A 57 6.99 0.92 -4.11
C ILE A 57 5.74 0.11 -3.81
N LEU A 58 5.65 -0.46 -2.60
CA LEU A 58 4.44 -1.10 -2.09
C LEU A 58 3.88 -0.27 -0.93
N ILE A 59 2.65 0.20 -1.09
CA ILE A 59 1.94 1.01 -0.10
C ILE A 59 1.06 0.11 0.76
N THR A 60 1.24 0.14 2.08
CA THR A 60 0.53 -0.74 3.01
C THR A 60 0.00 0.00 4.22
N ASN A 61 -1.03 -0.57 4.86
CA ASN A 61 -1.56 -0.09 6.14
C ASN A 61 -0.87 -0.78 7.34
N GLU A 62 0.47 -0.84 7.33
CA GLU A 62 1.28 -1.56 8.34
C GLU A 62 0.93 -1.19 9.78
N LEU A 63 0.57 0.06 10.04
CA LEU A 63 0.26 0.53 11.39
C LEU A 63 -1.21 0.41 11.79
N SER A 64 -2.03 -0.25 10.96
CA SER A 64 -3.42 -0.63 11.28
C SER A 64 -3.45 -1.93 12.11
N MET A 65 -2.72 -1.96 13.20
CA MET A 65 -2.64 -3.14 14.09
C MET A 65 -3.68 -3.09 15.22
N PRO A 66 -4.25 -4.24 15.61
CA PRO A 66 -4.08 -5.59 15.05
C PRO A 66 -4.70 -5.72 13.66
N TYR A 67 -4.08 -6.53 12.79
CA TYR A 67 -4.59 -6.74 11.44
C TYR A 67 -5.88 -7.54 11.45
N GLU A 68 -6.80 -7.18 10.57
CA GLU A 68 -8.10 -7.81 10.42
C GLU A 68 -8.17 -8.58 9.09
N GLN A 69 -8.80 -9.77 9.10
CA GLN A 69 -9.05 -10.54 7.88
C GLN A 69 -10.02 -9.82 6.92
N HIS A 70 -10.83 -8.93 7.48
CA HIS A 70 -11.73 -8.05 6.74
C HIS A 70 -11.56 -6.64 7.27
N VAL A 71 -10.83 -5.82 6.53
CA VAL A 71 -10.61 -4.42 6.92
C VAL A 71 -11.92 -3.64 6.91
N SER A 72 -12.02 -2.65 7.79
CA SER A 72 -13.20 -1.81 7.84
C SER A 72 -13.36 -0.96 6.57
N PRO A 73 -14.58 -0.57 6.20
CA PRO A 73 -14.80 0.38 5.10
C PRO A 73 -14.01 1.69 5.29
N SER A 74 -13.82 2.12 6.55
CA SER A 74 -13.03 3.31 6.87
C SER A 74 -11.56 3.15 6.48
N THR A 75 -10.96 1.99 6.76
CA THR A 75 -9.59 1.67 6.37
C THR A 75 -9.44 1.71 4.86
N LEU A 76 -10.31 1.01 4.14
CA LEU A 76 -10.25 0.93 2.68
C LEU A 76 -10.43 2.29 2.02
N ALA A 77 -11.43 3.07 2.46
CA ALA A 77 -11.68 4.41 1.97
C ALA A 77 -10.49 5.36 2.25
N SER A 78 -9.91 5.28 3.44
CA SER A 78 -8.75 6.09 3.83
C SER A 78 -7.51 5.74 2.99
N MET A 79 -7.25 4.45 2.75
CA MET A 79 -6.16 4.02 1.88
C MET A 79 -6.34 4.56 0.46
N GLY A 80 -7.54 4.41 -0.11
CA GLY A 80 -7.85 4.93 -1.44
C GLY A 80 -7.64 6.45 -1.53
N TYR A 81 -8.06 7.19 -0.51
CA TYR A 81 -7.85 8.64 -0.45
C TYR A 81 -6.36 9.01 -0.40
N VAL A 82 -5.60 8.39 0.50
CA VAL A 82 -4.17 8.68 0.65
C VAL A 82 -3.41 8.33 -0.63
N ILE A 83 -3.65 7.15 -1.20
CA ILE A 83 -2.97 6.71 -2.43
C ILE A 83 -3.34 7.63 -3.61
N GLY A 84 -4.60 8.02 -3.73
CA GLY A 84 -5.05 8.98 -4.72
C GLY A 84 -4.32 10.32 -4.61
N ALA A 85 -4.07 10.80 -3.39
CA ALA A 85 -3.30 12.02 -3.15
C ALA A 85 -1.80 11.88 -3.49
N LEU A 86 -1.27 10.65 -3.53
CA LEU A 86 0.12 10.37 -3.93
C LEU A 86 0.29 10.14 -5.42
N SER A 87 -0.79 9.88 -6.15
CA SER A 87 -0.74 9.35 -7.52
C SER A 87 0.09 10.18 -8.50
N HIS A 88 0.06 11.50 -8.37
CA HIS A 88 0.83 12.41 -9.23
C HIS A 88 2.33 12.44 -8.91
N ASP A 89 2.70 12.03 -7.70
CA ASP A 89 4.09 12.05 -7.23
C ASP A 89 4.77 10.68 -7.41
N LEU A 90 4.01 9.64 -7.72
CA LEU A 90 4.52 8.28 -7.97
C LEU A 90 5.16 8.19 -9.35
N SER A 91 6.48 8.02 -9.40
CA SER A 91 7.27 7.96 -10.63
C SER A 91 7.85 6.57 -10.94
N THR A 92 7.76 5.63 -9.99
CA THR A 92 8.14 4.23 -10.17
C THR A 92 6.91 3.34 -10.23
N PRO A 93 7.00 2.10 -10.75
CA PRO A 93 5.94 1.12 -10.59
C PRO A 93 5.56 0.96 -9.12
N TRP A 94 4.26 0.87 -8.84
CA TRP A 94 3.80 0.81 -7.47
C TRP A 94 2.63 -0.14 -7.29
N GLY A 95 2.52 -0.65 -6.08
CA GLY A 95 1.48 -1.56 -5.65
C GLY A 95 0.83 -1.11 -4.34
N ALA A 96 -0.26 -1.77 -3.98
CA ALA A 96 -0.96 -1.52 -2.73
C ALA A 96 -1.38 -2.84 -2.08
N GLU A 97 -1.48 -2.83 -0.75
CA GLU A 97 -1.93 -3.97 0.03
C GLU A 97 -2.69 -3.49 1.26
N ALA A 98 -3.96 -3.94 1.39
CA ALA A 98 -4.68 -3.91 2.66
C ALA A 98 -4.29 -5.18 3.42
N ILE A 99 -3.38 -5.05 4.37
CA ILE A 99 -2.71 -6.18 5.01
C ILE A 99 -3.73 -7.16 5.58
N TYR A 100 -3.53 -8.45 5.27
CA TYR A 100 -4.31 -9.58 5.72
C TYR A 100 -5.70 -9.74 5.07
N ASP A 101 -6.16 -8.77 4.26
CA ASP A 101 -7.44 -8.83 3.55
C ASP A 101 -7.21 -8.90 2.04
N GLY A 102 -7.28 -10.12 1.48
CA GLY A 102 -7.03 -10.35 0.05
C GLY A 102 -8.09 -9.72 -0.84
N ASP A 103 -9.35 -9.77 -0.45
CA ASP A 103 -10.45 -9.22 -1.25
C ASP A 103 -10.35 -7.69 -1.29
N ALA A 104 -10.20 -7.05 -0.13
CA ALA A 104 -10.02 -5.61 -0.06
C ALA A 104 -8.75 -5.14 -0.79
N THR A 105 -7.67 -5.94 -0.76
CA THR A 105 -6.45 -5.65 -1.50
C THR A 105 -6.69 -5.59 -3.00
N ILE A 106 -7.40 -6.56 -3.57
CA ILE A 106 -7.71 -6.58 -5.00
C ILE A 106 -8.63 -5.41 -5.38
N GLU A 107 -9.66 -5.13 -4.58
CA GLU A 107 -10.56 -4.01 -4.81
C GLU A 107 -9.83 -2.67 -4.72
N LEU A 108 -8.95 -2.51 -3.73
CA LEU A 108 -8.12 -1.32 -3.60
C LEU A 108 -7.21 -1.12 -4.82
N CYS A 109 -6.49 -2.18 -5.22
CA CYS A 109 -5.60 -2.12 -6.37
C CYS A 109 -6.33 -1.72 -7.65
N ALA A 110 -7.53 -2.27 -7.86
CA ALA A 110 -8.36 -1.90 -9.00
C ALA A 110 -8.82 -0.44 -8.95
N ALA A 111 -9.20 0.05 -7.77
CA ALA A 111 -9.70 1.41 -7.59
C ALA A 111 -8.62 2.49 -7.78
N VAL A 112 -7.36 2.17 -7.49
CA VAL A 112 -6.25 3.13 -7.54
C VAL A 112 -5.26 2.88 -8.67
N ASP A 113 -5.54 1.93 -9.57
CA ASP A 113 -4.68 1.55 -10.69
C ASP A 113 -3.29 1.04 -10.27
N ALA A 114 -3.21 0.31 -9.16
CA ALA A 114 -1.96 -0.30 -8.71
C ALA A 114 -1.50 -1.38 -9.71
N GLN A 115 -0.21 -1.44 -9.97
CA GLN A 115 0.36 -2.31 -11.00
C GLN A 115 0.72 -3.70 -10.47
N PHE A 116 0.91 -3.83 -9.16
CA PHE A 116 1.19 -5.10 -8.50
C PHE A 116 0.69 -5.07 -7.05
N THR A 117 0.69 -6.23 -6.43
CA THR A 117 0.36 -6.37 -5.01
C THR A 117 1.13 -7.52 -4.38
N ARG A 118 1.07 -7.55 -3.07
CA ARG A 118 1.47 -8.68 -2.22
C ARG A 118 0.35 -8.89 -1.21
N CYS A 119 -0.08 -10.11 -0.99
CA CYS A 119 -1.05 -10.41 0.06
C CYS A 119 -1.00 -11.91 0.39
N ASN A 120 -1.47 -12.28 1.56
CA ASN A 120 -1.72 -13.66 1.93
C ASN A 120 -3.04 -14.13 1.28
N PHE A 121 -2.94 -14.64 0.06
CA PHE A 121 -4.10 -15.19 -0.65
C PHE A 121 -4.34 -16.64 -0.17
N CYS A 122 -5.19 -16.77 0.83
CA CYS A 122 -5.54 -18.06 1.43
C CYS A 122 -6.66 -18.78 0.66
N GLY A 123 -6.81 -20.07 0.89
CA GLY A 123 -7.88 -20.90 0.34
C GLY A 123 -7.58 -21.44 -1.05
N ALA A 124 -7.80 -20.66 -2.09
CA ALA A 124 -7.69 -21.14 -3.47
C ALA A 124 -6.25 -21.48 -3.91
N TRP A 125 -5.23 -20.90 -3.29
CA TRP A 125 -3.84 -21.00 -3.73
C TRP A 125 -2.93 -21.74 -2.78
N ALA A 126 -3.05 -21.47 -1.49
CA ALA A 126 -2.11 -21.96 -0.49
C ALA A 126 -2.76 -22.88 0.55
N GLY A 127 -4.07 -23.09 0.46
CA GLY A 127 -4.83 -23.72 1.54
C GLY A 127 -4.97 -22.78 2.74
N ASP A 128 -5.54 -23.30 3.80
CA ASP A 128 -5.63 -22.58 5.05
C ASP A 128 -4.26 -22.57 5.73
N LEU A 129 -3.78 -21.40 6.04
CA LEU A 129 -2.56 -21.20 6.83
C LEU A 129 -2.86 -21.32 8.30
#